data_4989137912a8fd459775c30d9dd48160
#
_entry.id   4989137912a8fd459775c30d9dd48160
#
_cell.length_a   1.000
_cell.length_b   1.000
_cell.length_c   1.000
_cell.angle_alpha   90.00
_cell.angle_beta   90.00
_cell.angle_gamma   90.00
#
_symmetry.space_group_name_H-M   'P 1'
#
loop_
_entity.id
_entity.type
_entity.pdbx_description
1 polymer ?
#
loop_
_entity_poly.entity_id
_entity_poly.type
_entity_poly.pdbx_seq_one_letter_code
_entity_poly.pdbx_strand_id
1 'polypeptide(L)'
;VILATLPPACQNEVRDANNQLLKTLEANKKKTGFTINEVGDVSNEELFSSIISKYRGKVILVDFWATWCGPCRMANKAMLPLKEELKGKDIVYLYITGETSPLKTWENMIPDIHGEHFRLTDAQWSFLGDKFDIRGVPTYLIIDREGNVKHQKTGFPGVAQIKEELMKVYD
;
A
#
# COMPACT_ATOMS: atom_id res chain seq x y z
N VAL A 1 17.24 -21.73 -21.17
CA VAL A 1 16.85 -22.82 -22.08
C VAL A 1 15.67 -22.39 -22.96
N ILE A 2 14.63 -21.76 -22.42
CA ILE A 2 13.43 -21.35 -23.18
C ILE A 2 13.76 -20.26 -24.23
N LEU A 3 14.65 -19.33 -23.93
CA LEU A 3 14.98 -18.21 -24.81
C LEU A 3 15.56 -18.70 -26.17
N ALA A 4 16.39 -19.75 -26.15
CA ALA A 4 17.05 -20.29 -27.34
C ALA A 4 16.10 -20.97 -28.35
N THR A 5 14.87 -21.29 -27.92
CA THR A 5 13.85 -21.94 -28.77
C THR A 5 12.92 -20.96 -29.46
N LEU A 6 13.02 -19.68 -29.15
CA LEU A 6 12.19 -18.61 -29.74
C LEU A 6 12.80 -18.11 -31.06
N PRO A 7 11.98 -17.58 -32.01
CA PRO A 7 12.48 -16.87 -33.15
C PRO A 7 13.36 -15.67 -32.75
N PRO A 8 14.38 -15.30 -33.55
CA PRO A 8 15.33 -14.24 -33.20
C PRO A 8 14.67 -12.90 -32.83
N ALA A 9 13.59 -12.52 -33.51
CA ALA A 9 12.84 -11.30 -33.18
C ALA A 9 12.26 -11.34 -31.80
N CYS A 10 11.63 -12.46 -31.43
CA CYS A 10 11.07 -12.66 -30.07
C CYS A 10 12.17 -12.75 -29.00
N GLN A 11 13.34 -13.30 -29.33
CA GLN A 11 14.47 -13.29 -28.41
C GLN A 11 14.94 -11.88 -28.06
N ASN A 12 14.96 -10.97 -29.04
CA ASN A 12 15.32 -9.58 -28.83
C ASN A 12 14.28 -8.85 -27.98
N GLU A 13 12.99 -9.04 -28.25
CA GLU A 13 11.91 -8.46 -27.45
C GLU A 13 11.97 -8.91 -25.99
N VAL A 14 12.22 -10.21 -25.75
CA VAL A 14 12.36 -10.76 -24.38
C VAL A 14 13.61 -10.20 -23.69
N ARG A 15 14.72 -10.05 -24.40
CA ARG A 15 15.95 -9.45 -23.85
C ARG A 15 15.74 -7.98 -23.50
N ASP A 16 15.08 -7.22 -24.37
CA ASP A 16 14.81 -5.81 -24.16
C ASP A 16 13.86 -5.61 -22.97
N ALA A 17 12.80 -6.41 -22.88
CA ALA A 17 11.89 -6.41 -21.75
C ALA A 17 12.62 -6.76 -20.44
N ASN A 18 13.49 -7.77 -20.45
CA ASN A 18 14.28 -8.15 -19.29
C ASN A 18 15.28 -7.06 -18.88
N ASN A 19 15.96 -6.43 -19.85
CA ASN A 19 16.87 -5.32 -19.59
C ASN A 19 16.15 -4.10 -19.01
N GLN A 20 14.94 -3.82 -19.51
CA GLN A 20 14.09 -2.75 -19.00
C GLN A 20 13.67 -3.04 -17.55
N LEU A 21 13.27 -4.29 -17.27
CA LEU A 21 12.94 -4.74 -15.92
C LEU A 21 14.13 -4.59 -14.95
N LEU A 22 15.31 -5.04 -15.35
CA LEU A 22 16.53 -4.92 -14.54
C LEU A 22 16.87 -3.46 -14.24
N LYS A 23 16.76 -2.56 -15.23
CA LYS A 23 16.95 -1.11 -15.00
C LYS A 23 15.94 -0.54 -14.02
N THR A 24 14.67 -0.97 -14.11
CA THR A 24 13.63 -0.55 -13.18
C THR A 24 13.90 -1.05 -11.77
N LEU A 25 14.33 -2.31 -11.62
CA LEU A 25 14.69 -2.89 -10.32
C LEU A 25 15.89 -2.17 -9.68
N GLU A 26 16.91 -1.85 -10.47
CA GLU A 26 18.06 -1.09 -9.98
C GLU A 26 17.69 0.35 -9.59
N ALA A 27 16.83 1.00 -10.37
CA ALA A 27 16.31 2.32 -10.04
C ALA A 27 15.47 2.29 -8.75
N ASN A 28 14.64 1.27 -8.56
CA ASN A 28 13.83 1.09 -7.36
C ASN A 28 14.65 0.88 -6.10
N LYS A 29 15.80 0.19 -6.19
CA LYS A 29 16.72 0.03 -5.04
C LYS A 29 17.26 1.36 -4.49
N LYS A 30 17.25 2.41 -5.30
CA LYS A 30 17.70 3.76 -4.92
C LYS A 30 16.57 4.65 -4.42
N LYS A 31 15.30 4.24 -4.55
CA LYS A 31 14.15 5.01 -4.09
C LYS A 31 14.04 4.95 -2.58
N THR A 32 13.62 6.05 -1.99
CA THR A 32 13.38 6.22 -0.56
C THR A 32 11.94 6.69 -0.31
N GLY A 33 11.54 6.79 0.95
CA GLY A 33 10.21 7.27 1.32
C GLY A 33 9.17 6.16 1.50
N PHE A 34 9.56 4.90 1.37
CA PHE A 34 8.71 3.75 1.67
C PHE A 34 9.43 2.80 2.62
N THR A 35 8.67 2.10 3.45
CA THR A 35 9.17 1.10 4.40
C THR A 35 8.38 -0.19 4.23
N ILE A 36 9.09 -1.31 4.12
CA ILE A 36 8.49 -2.64 4.18
C ILE A 36 8.53 -3.09 5.64
N ASN A 37 7.37 -3.41 6.18
CA ASN A 37 7.23 -3.87 7.56
C ASN A 37 6.74 -5.31 7.57
N GLU A 38 7.18 -6.05 8.56
CA GLU A 38 6.69 -7.39 8.86
C GLU A 38 5.79 -7.34 10.10
N VAL A 39 4.77 -8.19 10.08
CA VAL A 39 3.96 -8.46 11.26
C VAL A 39 4.74 -9.45 12.12
N GLY A 40 4.90 -9.14 13.41
CA GLY A 40 5.51 -10.06 14.36
C GLY A 40 4.63 -11.30 14.61
N ASP A 41 5.10 -12.20 15.47
CA ASP A 41 4.34 -13.36 15.93
C ASP A 41 3.25 -12.91 16.91
N VAL A 42 2.10 -12.54 16.35
CA VAL A 42 0.92 -12.05 17.09
C VAL A 42 -0.32 -12.81 16.63
N SER A 43 -1.31 -12.92 17.53
CA SER A 43 -2.61 -13.48 17.17
C SER A 43 -3.34 -12.59 16.15
N ASN A 44 -4.32 -13.15 15.44
CA ASN A 44 -5.13 -12.37 14.52
C ASN A 44 -5.90 -11.25 15.24
N GLU A 45 -6.33 -11.48 16.47
CA GLU A 45 -7.03 -10.51 17.31
C GLU A 45 -6.16 -9.29 17.64
N GLU A 46 -4.86 -9.51 17.84
CA GLU A 46 -3.88 -8.47 18.14
C GLU A 46 -3.24 -7.85 16.90
N LEU A 47 -3.45 -8.44 15.72
CA LEU A 47 -2.79 -8.07 14.47
C LEU A 47 -2.90 -6.57 14.17
N PHE A 48 -4.12 -6.05 14.14
CA PHE A 48 -4.33 -4.65 13.76
C PHE A 48 -3.79 -3.69 14.82
N SER A 49 -4.01 -3.98 16.10
CA SER A 49 -3.47 -3.17 17.17
C SER A 49 -1.94 -3.20 17.20
N SER A 50 -1.33 -4.33 16.90
CA SER A 50 0.13 -4.46 16.76
C SER A 50 0.68 -3.57 15.63
N ILE A 51 0.00 -3.56 14.48
CA ILE A 51 0.40 -2.72 13.33
C ILE A 51 0.33 -1.24 13.70
N ILE A 52 -0.82 -0.77 14.18
CA ILE A 52 -1.04 0.67 14.44
C ILE A 52 -0.29 1.18 15.65
N SER A 53 0.03 0.33 16.63
CA SER A 53 0.77 0.71 17.84
C SER A 53 2.16 1.27 17.56
N LYS A 54 2.74 0.91 16.41
CA LYS A 54 4.04 1.44 15.93
C LYS A 54 3.99 2.95 15.65
N TYR A 55 2.79 3.50 15.45
CA TYR A 55 2.57 4.88 15.00
C TYR A 55 1.75 5.70 16.01
N ARG A 56 1.77 5.32 17.28
CA ARG A 56 1.07 6.07 18.33
C ARG A 56 1.45 7.55 18.34
N GLY A 57 0.47 8.39 18.62
CA GLY A 57 0.62 9.83 18.63
C GLY A 57 0.52 10.49 17.25
N LYS A 58 0.38 9.68 16.19
CA LYS A 58 0.18 10.16 14.83
C LYS A 58 -1.20 9.79 14.31
N VAL A 59 -1.74 10.61 13.42
CA VAL A 59 -2.94 10.24 12.67
C VAL A 59 -2.54 9.29 11.55
N ILE A 60 -3.30 8.22 11.34
CA ILE A 60 -2.98 7.20 10.34
C ILE A 60 -4.08 7.17 9.28
N LEU A 61 -3.69 7.33 8.02
CA LEU A 61 -4.53 6.99 6.88
C LEU A 61 -4.17 5.58 6.42
N VAL A 62 -5.05 4.63 6.67
CA VAL A 62 -4.90 3.24 6.21
C VAL A 62 -5.55 3.08 4.86
N ASP A 63 -4.85 2.46 3.92
CA ASP A 63 -5.31 2.08 2.60
C ASP A 63 -5.20 0.55 2.45
N PHE A 64 -6.34 -0.13 2.45
CA PHE A 64 -6.42 -1.54 2.05
C PHE A 64 -6.50 -1.60 0.54
N TRP A 65 -5.49 -2.19 -0.09
CA TRP A 65 -5.32 -2.16 -1.53
C TRP A 65 -4.79 -3.48 -2.10
N ALA A 66 -4.70 -3.58 -3.42
CA ALA A 66 -4.04 -4.69 -4.09
C ALA A 66 -3.34 -4.21 -5.37
N THR A 67 -2.29 -4.91 -5.76
CA THR A 67 -1.50 -4.58 -6.96
C THR A 67 -2.31 -4.67 -8.25
N TRP A 68 -3.29 -5.56 -8.31
CA TRP A 68 -4.20 -5.77 -9.44
C TRP A 68 -5.38 -4.79 -9.48
N CYS A 69 -5.55 -3.98 -8.44
CA CYS A 69 -6.66 -3.05 -8.30
C CYS A 69 -6.39 -1.74 -9.07
N GLY A 70 -7.00 -1.56 -10.21
CA GLY A 70 -6.88 -0.36 -11.03
C GLY A 70 -7.28 0.93 -10.30
N PRO A 71 -8.47 1.00 -9.66
CA PRO A 71 -8.87 2.16 -8.86
C PRO A 71 -7.90 2.51 -7.73
N CYS A 72 -7.31 1.52 -7.06
CA CYS A 72 -6.30 1.74 -6.02
C CYS A 72 -5.07 2.45 -6.59
N ARG A 73 -4.59 1.98 -7.74
CA ARG A 73 -3.41 2.55 -8.42
C ARG A 73 -3.66 3.99 -8.89
N MET A 74 -4.86 4.26 -9.38
CA MET A 74 -5.27 5.62 -9.75
C MET A 74 -5.35 6.53 -8.53
N ALA A 75 -5.95 6.06 -7.44
CA ALA A 75 -6.04 6.79 -6.18
C ALA A 75 -4.64 7.13 -5.63
N ASN A 76 -3.71 6.17 -5.62
CA ASN A 76 -2.34 6.41 -5.16
C ASN A 76 -1.65 7.54 -5.93
N LYS A 77 -1.85 7.63 -7.24
CA LYS A 77 -1.34 8.73 -8.05
C LYS A 77 -2.04 10.06 -7.73
N ALA A 78 -3.37 10.03 -7.59
CA ALA A 78 -4.14 11.22 -7.29
C ALA A 78 -3.80 11.82 -5.91
N MET A 79 -3.36 10.98 -4.97
CA MET A 79 -3.00 11.39 -3.61
C MET A 79 -1.62 12.08 -3.51
N LEU A 80 -0.77 12.01 -4.52
CA LEU A 80 0.60 12.57 -4.46
C LEU A 80 0.62 14.06 -4.10
N PRO A 81 -0.20 14.95 -4.72
CA PRO A 81 -0.20 16.37 -4.35
C PRO A 81 -0.63 16.61 -2.89
N LEU A 82 -1.61 15.85 -2.39
CA LEU A 82 -2.06 15.97 -1.01
C LEU A 82 -0.97 15.53 -0.03
N LYS A 83 -0.26 14.46 -0.32
CA LYS A 83 0.86 14.00 0.52
C LYS A 83 1.98 15.03 0.57
N GLU A 84 2.27 15.71 -0.51
CA GLU A 84 3.24 16.81 -0.53
C GLU A 84 2.73 18.04 0.24
N GLU A 85 1.45 18.39 0.08
CA GLU A 85 0.82 19.48 0.85
C GLU A 85 0.88 19.24 2.35
N LEU A 86 0.63 18.01 2.79
CA LEU A 86 0.60 17.62 4.20
C LEU A 86 1.96 17.19 4.75
N LYS A 87 3.01 17.35 3.98
CA LYS A 87 4.38 17.02 4.39
C LYS A 87 4.78 17.79 5.65
N GLY A 88 5.38 17.08 6.59
CA GLY A 88 5.76 17.64 7.89
C GLY A 88 4.67 17.56 8.97
N LYS A 89 3.44 17.18 8.63
CA LYS A 89 2.41 16.84 9.61
C LYS A 89 2.63 15.43 10.16
N ASP A 90 2.20 15.20 11.40
CA ASP A 90 2.26 13.88 12.06
C ASP A 90 1.18 12.93 11.52
N ILE A 91 1.29 12.63 10.23
CA ILE A 91 0.40 11.73 9.50
C ILE A 91 1.22 10.57 8.95
N VAL A 92 0.74 9.35 9.19
CA VAL A 92 1.28 8.11 8.61
C VAL A 92 0.35 7.62 7.51
N TYR A 93 0.92 7.32 6.35
CA TYR A 93 0.22 6.63 5.26
C TYR A 93 0.57 5.15 5.35
N LEU A 94 -0.41 4.34 5.72
CA LEU A 94 -0.27 2.91 5.98
C LEU A 94 -1.00 2.12 4.90
N TYR A 95 -0.25 1.33 4.15
CA TYR A 95 -0.75 0.51 3.05
C TYR A 95 -0.75 -0.95 3.43
N ILE A 96 -1.91 -1.57 3.40
CA ILE A 96 -2.08 -2.98 3.74
C ILE A 96 -2.59 -3.74 2.52
N THR A 97 -1.92 -4.81 2.15
CA THR A 97 -2.34 -5.74 1.10
C THR A 97 -2.22 -7.18 1.58
N GLY A 98 -2.76 -8.11 0.82
CA GLY A 98 -2.70 -9.54 1.07
C GLY A 98 -1.87 -10.29 0.01
N GLU A 99 -1.86 -11.61 0.10
CA GLU A 99 -1.09 -12.49 -0.80
C GLU A 99 -1.63 -12.52 -2.24
N THR A 100 -2.84 -12.04 -2.49
CA THR A 100 -3.35 -11.83 -3.86
C THR A 100 -2.56 -10.79 -4.63
N SER A 101 -1.80 -9.94 -3.93
CA SER A 101 -0.74 -9.11 -4.51
C SER A 101 0.54 -9.93 -4.55
N PRO A 102 0.99 -10.44 -5.72
CA PRO A 102 2.20 -11.25 -5.80
C PRO A 102 3.41 -10.51 -5.27
N LEU A 103 4.27 -11.18 -4.49
CA LEU A 103 5.39 -10.54 -3.78
C LEU A 103 6.26 -9.69 -4.70
N LYS A 104 6.70 -10.23 -5.83
CA LYS A 104 7.56 -9.52 -6.80
C LYS A 104 6.86 -8.30 -7.41
N THR A 105 5.58 -8.41 -7.73
CA THR A 105 4.78 -7.30 -8.26
C THR A 105 4.64 -6.19 -7.21
N TRP A 106 4.32 -6.58 -5.99
CA TRP A 106 4.19 -5.65 -4.86
C TRP A 106 5.51 -4.93 -4.57
N GLU A 107 6.62 -5.65 -4.46
CA GLU A 107 7.97 -5.08 -4.24
C GLU A 107 8.38 -4.10 -5.33
N ASN A 108 7.92 -4.31 -6.57
CA ASN A 108 8.19 -3.40 -7.68
C ASN A 108 7.32 -2.14 -7.70
N MET A 109 6.12 -2.21 -7.10
CA MET A 109 5.18 -1.08 -7.11
C MET A 109 5.35 -0.14 -5.93
N ILE A 110 5.64 -0.66 -4.73
CA ILE A 110 5.67 0.15 -3.50
C ILE A 110 6.76 1.23 -3.45
N PRO A 111 7.90 1.14 -4.16
CA PRO A 111 8.85 2.25 -4.21
C PRO A 111 8.27 3.57 -4.73
N ASP A 112 7.19 3.51 -5.50
CA ASP A 112 6.46 4.69 -5.98
C ASP A 112 5.27 5.09 -5.09
N ILE A 113 5.04 4.35 -4.00
CA ILE A 113 3.96 4.58 -3.05
C ILE A 113 4.58 4.85 -1.69
N HIS A 114 4.89 6.11 -1.41
CA HIS A 114 5.55 6.50 -0.18
C HIS A 114 4.65 6.26 1.04
N GLY A 115 5.19 5.61 2.04
CA GLY A 115 4.49 5.25 3.27
C GLY A 115 4.98 3.92 3.86
N GLU A 116 4.21 3.41 4.78
CA GLU A 116 4.46 2.17 5.51
C GLU A 116 3.68 1.03 4.87
N HIS A 117 4.34 -0.05 4.50
CA HIS A 117 3.76 -1.15 3.75
C HIS A 117 3.76 -2.45 4.55
N PHE A 118 2.61 -3.11 4.55
CA PHE A 118 2.41 -4.46 5.09
C PHE A 118 1.79 -5.37 4.03
N ARG A 119 2.35 -6.54 3.86
CA ARG A 119 1.78 -7.63 3.06
C ARG A 119 1.43 -8.78 3.97
N LEU A 120 0.14 -9.00 4.18
CA LEU A 120 -0.40 -9.96 5.11
C LEU A 120 -0.59 -11.32 4.45
N THR A 121 -0.59 -12.39 5.25
CA THR A 121 -1.05 -13.71 4.81
C THR A 121 -2.54 -13.69 4.48
N ASP A 122 -3.02 -14.67 3.72
CA ASP A 122 -4.45 -14.77 3.41
C ASP A 122 -5.32 -14.87 4.66
N ALA A 123 -4.87 -15.59 5.68
CA ALA A 123 -5.58 -15.70 6.95
C ALA A 123 -5.66 -14.35 7.69
N GLN A 124 -4.58 -13.61 7.75
CA GLN A 124 -4.53 -12.28 8.36
C GLN A 124 -5.39 -11.27 7.58
N TRP A 125 -5.31 -11.31 6.25
CA TRP A 125 -6.12 -10.47 5.37
C TRP A 125 -7.61 -10.72 5.57
N SER A 126 -8.01 -12.00 5.57
CA SER A 126 -9.40 -12.39 5.80
C SER A 126 -9.91 -11.94 7.16
N PHE A 127 -9.09 -12.10 8.21
CA PHE A 127 -9.46 -11.67 9.55
C PHE A 127 -9.72 -10.17 9.62
N LEU A 128 -8.85 -9.33 9.02
CA LEU A 128 -9.06 -7.88 8.98
C LEU A 128 -10.24 -7.52 8.08
N GLY A 129 -10.44 -8.26 6.99
CA GLY A 129 -11.60 -8.11 6.11
C GLY A 129 -12.92 -8.28 6.85
N ASP A 130 -13.02 -9.32 7.68
CA ASP A 130 -14.20 -9.58 8.52
C ASP A 130 -14.34 -8.52 9.64
N LYS A 131 -13.22 -8.20 10.30
CA LYS A 131 -13.20 -7.22 11.40
C LYS A 131 -13.71 -5.84 11.00
N PHE A 132 -13.35 -5.37 9.81
CA PHE A 132 -13.70 -4.05 9.30
C PHE A 132 -14.79 -4.08 8.22
N ASP A 133 -15.42 -5.24 7.98
CA ASP A 133 -16.40 -5.41 6.91
C ASP A 133 -15.89 -4.89 5.55
N ILE A 134 -14.68 -5.26 5.19
CA ILE A 134 -14.04 -4.82 3.94
C ILE A 134 -14.67 -5.59 2.76
N ARG A 135 -15.52 -4.93 2.01
CA ARG A 135 -16.24 -5.50 0.87
C ARG A 135 -15.51 -5.37 -0.46
N GLY A 136 -14.41 -4.65 -0.48
CA GLY A 136 -13.60 -4.41 -1.67
C GLY A 136 -12.45 -3.46 -1.42
N VAL A 137 -11.63 -3.29 -2.43
CA VAL A 137 -10.48 -2.39 -2.40
C VAL A 137 -10.63 -1.32 -3.50
N PRO A 138 -10.17 -0.08 -3.26
CA PRO A 138 -9.57 0.39 -2.01
C PRO A 138 -10.60 0.56 -0.88
N THR A 139 -10.20 0.33 0.35
CA THR A 139 -10.94 0.74 1.56
C THR A 139 -10.01 1.54 2.45
N TYR A 140 -10.48 2.69 2.91
CA TYR A 140 -9.72 3.63 3.73
C TYR A 140 -10.24 3.63 5.16
N LEU A 141 -9.30 3.64 6.13
CA LEU A 141 -9.58 3.99 7.52
C LEU A 141 -8.78 5.23 7.89
N ILE A 142 -9.36 6.08 8.73
CA ILE A 142 -8.63 7.16 9.40
C ILE A 142 -8.63 6.87 10.89
N ILE A 143 -7.44 6.87 11.48
CA ILE A 143 -7.19 6.49 12.86
C ILE A 143 -6.60 7.69 13.59
N ASP A 144 -7.14 8.00 14.77
CA ASP A 144 -6.66 9.11 15.59
C ASP A 144 -5.34 8.77 16.30
N ARG A 145 -4.80 9.74 17.03
CA ARG A 145 -3.51 9.62 17.74
C ARG A 145 -3.54 8.57 18.85
N GLU A 146 -4.72 8.24 19.35
CA GLU A 146 -4.96 7.25 20.39
C GLU A 146 -5.16 5.83 19.84
N GLY A 147 -5.28 5.70 18.50
CA GLY A 147 -5.46 4.41 17.82
C GLY A 147 -6.92 4.02 17.58
N ASN A 148 -7.86 4.98 17.69
CA ASN A 148 -9.26 4.71 17.42
C ASN A 148 -9.60 4.98 15.95
N VAL A 149 -10.38 4.09 15.33
CA VAL A 149 -10.91 4.28 13.99
C VAL A 149 -12.01 5.35 14.04
N LYS A 150 -11.80 6.47 13.34
CA LYS A 150 -12.72 7.61 13.27
C LYS A 150 -13.52 7.67 11.99
N HIS A 151 -12.98 7.14 10.91
CA HIS A 151 -13.64 7.15 9.62
C HIS A 151 -13.30 5.88 8.83
N GLN A 152 -14.29 5.38 8.08
CA GLN A 152 -14.10 4.27 7.15
C GLN A 152 -14.84 4.56 5.84
N LYS A 153 -14.19 4.28 4.72
CA LYS A 153 -14.79 4.46 3.39
C LYS A 153 -14.33 3.38 2.43
N THR A 154 -15.26 2.67 1.82
CA THR A 154 -14.99 1.78 0.69
C THR A 154 -15.06 2.56 -0.62
N GLY A 155 -14.11 2.33 -1.50
CA GLY A 155 -13.90 3.10 -2.72
C GLY A 155 -13.16 4.42 -2.49
N PHE A 156 -12.53 4.94 -3.53
CA PHE A 156 -11.84 6.22 -3.48
C PHE A 156 -12.83 7.38 -3.60
N PRO A 157 -13.05 8.18 -2.57
CA PRO A 157 -14.05 9.24 -2.58
C PRO A 157 -13.54 10.54 -3.24
N GLY A 158 -12.29 10.56 -3.68
CA GLY A 158 -11.59 11.75 -4.15
C GLY A 158 -10.69 12.38 -3.11
N VAL A 159 -9.67 13.09 -3.59
CA VAL A 159 -8.64 13.70 -2.73
C VAL A 159 -9.21 14.72 -1.76
N ALA A 160 -10.16 15.54 -2.22
CA ALA A 160 -10.77 16.58 -1.40
C ALA A 160 -11.51 16.01 -0.18
N GLN A 161 -12.26 14.94 -0.37
CA GLN A 161 -12.98 14.28 0.73
C GLN A 161 -12.03 13.59 1.69
N ILE A 162 -10.99 12.89 1.19
CA ILE A 162 -9.96 12.30 2.07
C ILE A 162 -9.29 13.38 2.90
N LYS A 163 -8.90 14.50 2.29
CA LYS A 163 -8.30 15.64 2.99
C LYS A 163 -9.22 16.17 4.10
N GLU A 164 -10.48 16.39 3.78
CA GLU A 164 -11.46 16.90 4.74
C GLU A 164 -11.60 15.99 5.95
N GLU A 165 -11.82 14.69 5.74
CA GLU A 165 -11.97 13.72 6.82
C GLU A 165 -10.66 13.53 7.61
N LEU A 166 -9.53 13.53 6.94
CA LEU A 166 -8.22 13.43 7.58
C LEU A 166 -7.94 14.63 8.49
N MET A 167 -8.26 15.84 8.04
CA MET A 167 -8.04 17.07 8.83
C MET A 167 -9.00 17.18 10.01
N LYS A 168 -10.25 16.71 9.91
CA LYS A 168 -11.17 16.61 11.05
C LYS A 168 -10.63 15.74 12.18
N VAL A 169 -9.84 14.72 11.87
CA VAL A 169 -9.22 13.84 12.87
C VAL A 169 -7.87 14.38 13.34
N TYR A 170 -7.19 15.15 12.50
CA TYR A 170 -5.87 15.72 12.80
C TYR A 170 -5.95 16.88 13.79
N ASP A 171 -6.94 17.78 13.63
CA ASP A 171 -7.16 18.98 14.46
C ASP A 171 -7.82 18.64 15.80
#